data_874a61d39e193604f294bbf9e5d32542
#
_entry.id   874a61d39e193604f294bbf9e5d32542
#
_cell.length_a   1.000
_cell.length_b   1.000
_cell.length_c   1.000
_cell.angle_alpha   90.00
_cell.angle_beta   90.00
_cell.angle_gamma   90.00
#
_symmetry.space_group_name_H-M   'P 1'
#
loop_
_entity.id
_entity.type
_entity.pdbx_description
1 polymer ?
#
loop_
_entity_poly.entity_id
_entity_poly.type
_entity_poly.pdbx_seq_one_letter_code
_entity_poly.pdbx_strand_id
1 'polypeptide(L)'
;MAAETSAQTRDIFLQIRAGSASGRIGVGIEGFTSPDTSSPVNIVHDTLIGDLNGSGLYQTRALPDSIASHNQSSFLKWTESGAAYYLSGALSGTGKSVAVKLYDLKTTLVTLDAEYLIDSKRPWYTAHVLVDDMIKLFTGLRGSCASQIAYISESKGGKEILIIDADGRNMHQLTFSRTTNLSPAWSPEGQRIAYSSLNGINWGLNVININTGQSLNISRWGGLNTSPAWCPTNPDLIAFSSNRDGNNEIYTCRANGTSVKRLTNYQAIDISPAWSPDAAKISFQSDRTGSPLVYVMNSDGSNIHRLTSTPNSYEDSPNWSPRGDRILYVVQNGSTFDIGSSSPTGEDLVMLTMGEGTNENPKWSPDGLRIVFWSTRLGGKSLFIMNWDGSGVRPLTSDGNSFSPSWAPAASGDDIRVSAKR
;
A
#
# COMPACT_ATOMS: atom_id res chain seq x y z
N MET A 1 -29.42 3.32 7.47
CA MET A 1 -28.72 2.16 6.88
C MET A 1 -27.23 2.43 6.56
N ALA A 2 -26.84 3.50 5.88
CA ALA A 2 -25.41 3.78 5.60
C ALA A 2 -24.55 4.09 6.84
N ALA A 3 -25.11 4.73 7.86
CA ALA A 3 -24.40 5.06 9.11
C ALA A 3 -24.18 3.83 10.03
N GLU A 4 -25.13 2.90 10.06
CA GLU A 4 -25.00 1.66 10.85
C GLU A 4 -23.98 0.69 10.23
N THR A 5 -23.89 0.62 8.90
CA THR A 5 -22.88 -0.21 8.20
C THR A 5 -21.46 0.32 8.46
N SER A 6 -21.27 1.64 8.53
CA SER A 6 -19.98 2.25 8.82
C SER A 6 -19.53 2.06 10.27
N ALA A 7 -20.47 2.04 11.22
CA ALA A 7 -20.19 1.78 12.63
C ALA A 7 -19.80 0.31 12.87
N GLN A 8 -20.55 -0.64 12.29
CA GLN A 8 -20.23 -2.07 12.37
C GLN A 8 -18.86 -2.41 11.73
N THR A 9 -18.53 -1.82 10.59
CA THR A 9 -17.23 -2.01 9.92
C THR A 9 -16.09 -1.49 10.77
N ARG A 10 -16.28 -0.36 11.44
CA ARG A 10 -15.29 0.25 12.34
C ARG A 10 -15.07 -0.59 13.61
N ASP A 11 -16.14 -1.19 14.14
CA ASP A 11 -16.07 -2.04 15.34
C ASP A 11 -15.37 -3.38 15.07
N ILE A 12 -15.59 -4.01 13.92
CA ILE A 12 -14.88 -5.24 13.53
C ILE A 12 -13.37 -4.98 13.38
N PHE A 13 -12.99 -3.89 12.73
CA PHE A 13 -11.59 -3.53 12.57
C PHE A 13 -10.91 -3.16 13.90
N LEU A 14 -11.62 -2.46 14.79
CA LEU A 14 -11.15 -2.16 16.15
C LEU A 14 -11.01 -3.43 16.99
N GLN A 15 -11.92 -4.40 16.86
CA GLN A 15 -11.80 -5.71 17.53
C GLN A 15 -10.60 -6.52 17.02
N ILE A 16 -10.32 -6.50 15.72
CA ILE A 16 -9.14 -7.14 15.13
C ILE A 16 -7.85 -6.47 15.64
N ARG A 17 -7.85 -5.13 15.80
CA ARG A 17 -6.71 -4.37 16.36
C ARG A 17 -6.53 -4.54 17.88
N ALA A 18 -7.61 -4.64 18.63
CA ALA A 18 -7.57 -4.67 20.09
C ALA A 18 -7.21 -6.02 20.70
N GLY A 19 -7.21 -7.08 19.92
CA GLY A 19 -7.08 -8.39 20.53
C GLY A 19 -6.22 -9.38 19.78
N SER A 20 -5.14 -9.75 20.31
CA SER A 20 -4.50 -11.07 20.23
C SER A 20 -4.23 -11.68 18.84
N ALA A 21 -3.19 -12.46 18.74
CA ALA A 21 -2.82 -13.34 17.62
C ALA A 21 -3.91 -14.33 17.13
N SER A 22 -5.12 -14.27 17.69
CA SER A 22 -6.29 -15.10 17.34
C SER A 22 -7.40 -14.36 16.57
N GLY A 23 -7.22 -13.07 16.24
CA GLY A 23 -8.30 -12.21 15.73
C GLY A 23 -8.55 -12.25 14.22
N ARG A 24 -7.96 -13.18 13.45
CA ARG A 24 -8.23 -13.28 12.01
C ARG A 24 -9.59 -13.92 11.73
N ILE A 25 -10.28 -13.37 10.71
CA ILE A 25 -11.59 -13.88 10.27
C ILE A 25 -11.40 -15.22 9.56
N GLY A 26 -11.97 -16.29 10.12
CA GLY A 26 -11.98 -17.61 9.49
C GLY A 26 -12.86 -17.64 8.25
N VAL A 27 -12.32 -18.10 7.10
CA VAL A 27 -13.07 -18.25 5.83
C VAL A 27 -12.92 -19.68 5.32
N GLY A 28 -14.05 -20.37 5.21
CA GLY A 28 -14.15 -21.63 4.48
C GLY A 28 -14.22 -21.37 2.98
N ILE A 29 -13.55 -22.17 2.16
CA ILE A 29 -13.52 -21.97 0.70
C ILE A 29 -13.89 -23.28 0.01
N GLU A 30 -14.79 -23.21 -0.98
CA GLU A 30 -15.18 -24.33 -1.81
C GLU A 30 -15.49 -23.91 -3.25
N GLY A 31 -15.26 -24.81 -4.20
CA GLY A 31 -15.76 -24.68 -5.56
C GLY A 31 -14.88 -23.97 -6.58
N PHE A 32 -13.71 -23.48 -6.23
CA PHE A 32 -12.79 -22.80 -7.16
C PHE A 32 -11.81 -23.76 -7.86
N THR A 33 -12.17 -25.01 -8.04
CA THR A 33 -11.28 -26.03 -8.60
C THR A 33 -11.86 -26.71 -9.83
N SER A 34 -10.98 -27.22 -10.68
CA SER A 34 -11.31 -28.02 -11.86
C SER A 34 -10.49 -29.33 -11.83
N PRO A 35 -11.05 -30.46 -12.26
CA PRO A 35 -10.30 -31.69 -12.48
C PRO A 35 -9.18 -31.55 -13.52
N ASP A 36 -9.35 -30.65 -14.48
CA ASP A 36 -8.31 -30.26 -15.43
C ASP A 36 -7.27 -29.40 -14.71
N THR A 37 -6.09 -29.97 -14.48
CA THR A 37 -4.99 -29.31 -13.78
C THR A 37 -4.45 -28.09 -14.53
N SER A 38 -4.69 -27.97 -15.84
CA SER A 38 -4.33 -26.82 -16.66
C SER A 38 -5.34 -25.68 -16.59
N SER A 39 -6.47 -25.89 -15.94
CA SER A 39 -7.54 -24.89 -15.85
C SER A 39 -7.11 -23.64 -15.10
N PRO A 40 -7.31 -22.44 -15.67
CA PRO A 40 -6.98 -21.17 -15.00
C PRO A 40 -7.67 -21.00 -13.64
N VAL A 41 -8.80 -21.67 -13.38
CA VAL A 41 -9.50 -21.58 -12.11
C VAL A 41 -8.69 -22.15 -10.95
N ASN A 42 -7.82 -23.13 -11.19
CA ASN A 42 -6.93 -23.66 -10.15
C ASN A 42 -5.91 -22.60 -9.70
N ILE A 43 -5.42 -21.79 -10.63
CA ILE A 43 -4.55 -20.64 -10.29
C ILE A 43 -5.32 -19.59 -9.49
N VAL A 44 -6.59 -19.33 -9.84
CA VAL A 44 -7.47 -18.45 -9.06
C VAL A 44 -7.62 -18.98 -7.63
N HIS A 45 -7.88 -20.28 -7.45
CA HIS A 45 -8.02 -20.91 -6.14
C HIS A 45 -6.76 -20.76 -5.28
N ASP A 46 -5.60 -21.13 -5.81
CA ASP A 46 -4.34 -21.11 -5.04
C ASP A 46 -3.94 -19.67 -4.68
N THR A 47 -4.14 -18.72 -5.61
CA THR A 47 -3.88 -17.30 -5.35
C THR A 47 -4.86 -16.75 -4.32
N LEU A 48 -6.15 -17.10 -4.39
CA LEU A 48 -7.18 -16.72 -3.43
C LEU A 48 -6.80 -17.11 -1.99
N ILE A 49 -6.38 -18.37 -1.80
CA ILE A 49 -5.91 -18.85 -0.49
C ILE A 49 -4.68 -18.07 -0.02
N GLY A 50 -3.72 -17.84 -0.91
CA GLY A 50 -2.50 -17.07 -0.62
C GLY A 50 -2.82 -15.64 -0.19
N ASP A 51 -3.69 -14.95 -0.92
CA ASP A 51 -4.08 -13.57 -0.65
C ASP A 51 -4.86 -13.42 0.66
N LEU A 52 -5.84 -14.30 0.90
CA LEU A 52 -6.60 -14.28 2.14
C LEU A 52 -5.68 -14.45 3.36
N ASN A 53 -4.82 -15.47 3.36
CA ASN A 53 -3.88 -15.71 4.45
C ASN A 53 -2.81 -14.61 4.56
N GLY A 54 -2.37 -14.04 3.44
CA GLY A 54 -1.39 -12.95 3.37
C GLY A 54 -1.95 -11.57 3.67
N SER A 55 -3.28 -11.40 3.78
CA SER A 55 -3.92 -10.10 4.01
C SER A 55 -3.75 -9.56 5.45
N GLY A 56 -3.37 -10.42 6.39
CA GLY A 56 -3.38 -10.09 7.83
C GLY A 56 -4.80 -10.02 8.44
N LEU A 57 -5.85 -10.06 7.61
CA LEU A 57 -7.26 -9.95 8.03
C LEU A 57 -7.95 -11.31 8.10
N TYR A 58 -7.65 -12.21 7.17
CA TYR A 58 -8.31 -13.49 7.04
C TYR A 58 -7.39 -14.67 7.38
N GLN A 59 -8.03 -15.80 7.67
CA GLN A 59 -7.39 -17.11 7.76
C GLN A 59 -8.30 -18.14 7.09
N THR A 60 -7.80 -18.85 6.08
CA THR A 60 -8.55 -19.91 5.41
C THR A 60 -8.74 -21.10 6.33
N ARG A 61 -9.89 -21.77 6.20
CA ARG A 61 -10.25 -23.01 6.89
C ARG A 61 -10.49 -24.09 5.85
N ALA A 62 -10.03 -25.30 6.13
CA ALA A 62 -10.27 -26.46 5.29
C ALA A 62 -11.18 -27.46 6.03
N LEU A 63 -11.97 -28.20 5.30
CA LEU A 63 -12.69 -29.36 5.82
C LEU A 63 -12.02 -30.64 5.32
N PRO A 64 -12.06 -31.72 6.13
CA PRO A 64 -11.49 -33.01 5.75
C PRO A 64 -12.16 -33.60 4.50
N ASP A 65 -13.48 -33.37 4.34
CA ASP A 65 -14.29 -33.89 3.23
C ASP A 65 -14.94 -32.72 2.46
N SER A 66 -15.00 -32.81 1.13
CA SER A 66 -15.73 -31.85 0.32
C SER A 66 -17.23 -31.89 0.62
N ILE A 67 -17.85 -30.74 0.74
CA ILE A 67 -19.27 -30.60 1.05
C ILE A 67 -19.99 -30.17 -0.23
N ALA A 68 -20.69 -31.10 -0.88
CA ALA A 68 -21.34 -30.86 -2.17
C ALA A 68 -22.63 -30.01 -2.12
N SER A 69 -23.03 -29.46 -0.98
CA SER A 69 -24.30 -28.74 -0.85
C SER A 69 -24.23 -27.52 0.06
N HIS A 70 -24.88 -26.41 -0.36
CA HIS A 70 -25.01 -25.17 0.42
C HIS A 70 -26.27 -25.24 1.33
N ASN A 71 -26.28 -26.13 2.30
CA ASN A 71 -27.38 -26.28 3.24
C ASN A 71 -26.95 -26.05 4.69
N GLN A 72 -27.91 -26.04 5.60
CA GLN A 72 -27.67 -25.76 7.01
C GLN A 72 -26.64 -26.72 7.65
N SER A 73 -26.62 -27.99 7.23
CA SER A 73 -25.65 -28.99 7.70
C SER A 73 -24.22 -28.64 7.28
N SER A 74 -24.04 -28.16 6.06
CA SER A 74 -22.74 -27.71 5.53
C SER A 74 -22.23 -26.49 6.29
N PHE A 75 -23.10 -25.52 6.57
CA PHE A 75 -22.73 -24.30 7.32
C PHE A 75 -22.32 -24.62 8.77
N LEU A 76 -22.95 -25.58 9.41
CA LEU A 76 -22.55 -26.07 10.74
C LEU A 76 -21.12 -26.62 10.73
N LYS A 77 -20.77 -27.49 9.77
CA LYS A 77 -19.41 -28.04 9.66
C LYS A 77 -18.35 -26.95 9.47
N TRP A 78 -18.63 -25.93 8.63
CA TRP A 78 -17.74 -24.79 8.46
C TRP A 78 -17.59 -23.98 9.75
N THR A 79 -18.68 -23.77 10.48
CA THR A 79 -18.63 -23.09 11.79
C THR A 79 -17.80 -23.88 12.80
N GLU A 80 -17.96 -25.19 12.86
CA GLU A 80 -17.16 -26.08 13.72
C GLU A 80 -15.67 -26.08 13.37
N SER A 81 -15.29 -25.83 12.09
CA SER A 81 -13.89 -25.64 11.68
C SER A 81 -13.30 -24.31 12.11
N GLY A 82 -14.11 -23.42 12.71
CA GLY A 82 -13.71 -22.06 13.09
C GLY A 82 -13.85 -21.04 11.97
N ALA A 83 -14.59 -21.34 10.88
CA ALA A 83 -14.96 -20.34 9.89
C ALA A 83 -16.10 -19.45 10.41
N ALA A 84 -15.98 -18.13 10.18
CA ALA A 84 -17.06 -17.17 10.38
C ALA A 84 -17.81 -16.90 9.07
N TYR A 85 -17.13 -17.09 7.94
CA TYR A 85 -17.67 -16.91 6.59
C TYR A 85 -17.36 -18.14 5.73
N TYR A 86 -18.23 -18.35 4.72
CA TYR A 86 -18.07 -19.39 3.73
C TYR A 86 -18.12 -18.78 2.33
N LEU A 87 -17.05 -18.99 1.56
CA LEU A 87 -16.91 -18.51 0.20
C LEU A 87 -17.12 -19.66 -0.77
N SER A 88 -18.16 -19.57 -1.59
CA SER A 88 -18.48 -20.53 -2.63
C SER A 88 -18.17 -19.95 -4.01
N GLY A 89 -17.47 -20.71 -4.85
CA GLY A 89 -17.18 -20.37 -6.24
C GLY A 89 -17.78 -21.39 -7.20
N ALA A 90 -18.48 -20.92 -8.23
CA ALA A 90 -19.00 -21.75 -9.30
C ALA A 90 -18.47 -21.29 -10.66
N LEU A 91 -17.74 -22.17 -11.36
CA LEU A 91 -17.26 -21.89 -12.71
C LEU A 91 -18.44 -21.81 -13.68
N SER A 92 -18.49 -20.81 -14.55
CA SER A 92 -19.49 -20.73 -15.62
C SER A 92 -19.32 -21.91 -16.61
N GLY A 93 -20.41 -22.27 -17.29
CA GLY A 93 -20.37 -23.35 -18.30
C GLY A 93 -19.38 -23.13 -19.45
N THR A 94 -18.93 -21.89 -19.67
CA THR A 94 -17.89 -21.54 -20.65
C THR A 94 -16.49 -21.59 -20.08
N GLY A 95 -16.32 -21.73 -18.75
CA GLY A 95 -15.02 -21.68 -18.07
C GLY A 95 -14.36 -20.28 -18.04
N LYS A 96 -15.07 -19.23 -18.48
CA LYS A 96 -14.51 -17.87 -18.63
C LYS A 96 -14.81 -16.94 -17.47
N SER A 97 -15.69 -17.34 -16.55
CA SER A 97 -16.02 -16.56 -15.36
C SER A 97 -16.27 -17.47 -14.17
N VAL A 98 -16.16 -16.92 -12.97
CA VAL A 98 -16.51 -17.57 -11.71
C VAL A 98 -17.56 -16.72 -11.00
N ALA A 99 -18.71 -17.35 -10.71
CA ALA A 99 -19.74 -16.78 -9.85
C ALA A 99 -19.39 -17.08 -8.39
N VAL A 100 -19.44 -16.06 -7.56
CA VAL A 100 -18.94 -16.11 -6.17
C VAL A 100 -20.03 -15.68 -5.22
N LYS A 101 -20.21 -16.45 -4.13
CA LYS A 101 -21.06 -16.06 -3.00
C LYS A 101 -20.32 -16.20 -1.70
N LEU A 102 -20.32 -15.12 -0.90
CA LEU A 102 -19.82 -15.12 0.47
C LEU A 102 -21.01 -15.16 1.44
N TYR A 103 -21.07 -16.17 2.25
CA TYR A 103 -22.10 -16.34 3.28
C TYR A 103 -21.55 -16.00 4.66
N ASP A 104 -22.27 -15.19 5.42
CA ASP A 104 -22.07 -15.05 6.85
C ASP A 104 -22.65 -16.28 7.55
N LEU A 105 -21.84 -17.06 8.22
CA LEU A 105 -22.28 -18.33 8.83
C LEU A 105 -23.13 -18.14 10.08
N LYS A 106 -23.09 -16.97 10.71
CA LYS A 106 -23.93 -16.64 11.86
C LYS A 106 -25.35 -16.29 11.44
N THR A 107 -25.51 -15.52 10.37
CA THR A 107 -26.83 -15.05 9.89
C THR A 107 -27.36 -15.89 8.74
N THR A 108 -26.52 -16.72 8.10
CA THR A 108 -26.77 -17.48 6.88
C THR A 108 -27.10 -16.60 5.65
N LEU A 109 -26.87 -15.31 5.73
CA LEU A 109 -27.11 -14.36 4.65
C LEU A 109 -25.93 -14.28 3.70
N VAL A 110 -26.22 -14.02 2.41
CA VAL A 110 -25.21 -13.70 1.42
C VAL A 110 -24.75 -12.27 1.60
N THR A 111 -23.46 -12.05 1.83
CA THR A 111 -22.84 -10.74 2.00
C THR A 111 -22.12 -10.24 0.75
N LEU A 112 -21.73 -11.16 -0.16
CA LEU A 112 -21.22 -10.88 -1.50
C LEU A 112 -21.86 -11.85 -2.48
N ASP A 113 -22.45 -11.33 -3.58
CA ASP A 113 -22.94 -12.09 -4.73
C ASP A 113 -22.40 -11.39 -5.99
N ALA A 114 -21.40 -11.95 -6.60
CA ALA A 114 -20.69 -11.31 -7.71
C ALA A 114 -20.18 -12.35 -8.71
N GLU A 115 -19.95 -11.90 -9.95
CA GLU A 115 -19.33 -12.71 -10.99
C GLU A 115 -18.11 -11.99 -11.53
N TYR A 116 -16.99 -12.73 -11.66
CA TYR A 116 -15.70 -12.23 -12.12
C TYR A 116 -15.25 -12.99 -13.36
N LEU A 117 -14.78 -12.24 -14.39
CA LEU A 117 -14.10 -12.82 -15.54
C LEU A 117 -12.76 -13.42 -15.10
N ILE A 118 -12.41 -14.57 -15.68
CA ILE A 118 -11.08 -15.16 -15.52
C ILE A 118 -10.23 -14.72 -16.71
N ASP A 119 -9.27 -13.81 -16.45
CA ASP A 119 -8.26 -13.44 -17.44
C ASP A 119 -7.33 -14.64 -17.69
N SER A 120 -7.41 -15.25 -18.86
CA SER A 120 -6.59 -16.42 -19.20
C SER A 120 -5.07 -16.14 -19.19
N LYS A 121 -4.67 -14.88 -19.35
CA LYS A 121 -3.26 -14.46 -19.29
C LYS A 121 -2.81 -14.14 -17.86
N ARG A 122 -3.74 -13.70 -17.01
CA ARG A 122 -3.50 -13.29 -15.62
C ARG A 122 -4.58 -13.85 -14.68
N PRO A 123 -4.75 -15.18 -14.61
CA PRO A 123 -5.84 -15.76 -13.80
C PRO A 123 -5.74 -15.38 -12.31
N TRP A 124 -4.53 -15.16 -11.79
CA TRP A 124 -4.29 -14.66 -10.43
C TRP A 124 -4.93 -13.29 -10.16
N TYR A 125 -5.04 -12.42 -11.17
CA TYR A 125 -5.64 -11.09 -11.03
C TYR A 125 -7.11 -11.17 -10.62
N THR A 126 -7.83 -12.19 -11.06
CA THR A 126 -9.22 -12.47 -10.65
C THR A 126 -9.31 -12.73 -9.14
N ALA A 127 -8.39 -13.51 -8.58
CA ALA A 127 -8.34 -13.76 -7.14
C ALA A 127 -8.01 -12.48 -6.37
N HIS A 128 -7.03 -11.70 -6.83
CA HIS A 128 -6.66 -10.43 -6.21
C HIS A 128 -7.84 -9.48 -6.10
N VAL A 129 -8.60 -9.28 -7.19
CA VAL A 129 -9.77 -8.40 -7.21
C VAL A 129 -10.87 -8.92 -6.28
N LEU A 130 -11.12 -10.24 -6.25
CA LEU A 130 -12.09 -10.84 -5.35
C LEU A 130 -11.73 -10.60 -3.87
N VAL A 131 -10.46 -10.82 -3.50
CA VAL A 131 -10.00 -10.57 -2.12
C VAL A 131 -10.06 -9.08 -1.79
N ASP A 132 -9.74 -8.20 -2.73
CA ASP A 132 -9.84 -6.75 -2.54
C ASP A 132 -11.29 -6.30 -2.31
N ASP A 133 -12.27 -6.91 -2.99
CA ASP A 133 -13.69 -6.69 -2.73
C ASP A 133 -14.11 -7.21 -1.34
N MET A 134 -13.63 -8.39 -0.94
CA MET A 134 -13.87 -8.92 0.40
C MET A 134 -13.27 -8.01 1.48
N ILE A 135 -12.04 -7.54 1.32
CA ILE A 135 -11.41 -6.59 2.25
C ILE A 135 -12.27 -5.33 2.38
N LYS A 136 -12.78 -4.80 1.26
CA LYS A 136 -13.65 -3.61 1.25
C LYS A 136 -14.93 -3.81 2.06
N LEU A 137 -15.55 -4.99 2.01
CA LEU A 137 -16.76 -5.29 2.79
C LEU A 137 -16.52 -5.15 4.30
N PHE A 138 -15.35 -5.54 4.78
CA PHE A 138 -15.06 -5.56 6.23
C PHE A 138 -14.33 -4.31 6.73
N THR A 139 -13.64 -3.59 5.86
CA THR A 139 -12.81 -2.46 6.26
C THR A 139 -13.29 -1.11 5.74
N GLY A 140 -14.19 -1.11 4.76
CA GLY A 140 -14.61 0.09 4.03
C GLY A 140 -13.59 0.57 3.00
N LEU A 141 -12.32 0.14 3.07
CA LEU A 141 -11.28 0.45 2.09
C LEU A 141 -11.06 -0.74 1.17
N ARG A 142 -10.93 -0.47 -0.14
CA ARG A 142 -10.63 -1.52 -1.11
C ARG A 142 -9.25 -2.12 -0.82
N GLY A 143 -9.15 -3.45 -0.95
CA GLY A 143 -7.90 -4.18 -0.76
C GLY A 143 -6.80 -3.76 -1.73
N SER A 144 -5.62 -4.29 -1.52
CA SER A 144 -4.39 -3.94 -2.23
C SER A 144 -3.71 -5.13 -2.91
N CYS A 145 -4.39 -6.29 -3.04
CA CYS A 145 -3.82 -7.46 -3.69
C CYS A 145 -3.61 -7.24 -5.20
N ALA A 146 -4.58 -6.58 -5.87
CA ALA A 146 -4.52 -6.22 -7.29
C ALA A 146 -3.71 -4.95 -7.58
N SER A 147 -3.07 -4.33 -6.59
CA SER A 147 -2.32 -3.09 -6.75
C SER A 147 -0.87 -3.33 -7.14
N GLN A 148 -0.15 -2.25 -7.47
CA GLN A 148 1.23 -2.27 -7.91
C GLN A 148 2.14 -1.45 -6.98
N ILE A 149 3.43 -1.70 -7.05
CA ILE A 149 4.46 -0.97 -6.32
C ILE A 149 5.49 -0.46 -7.32
N ALA A 150 5.69 0.86 -7.37
CA ALA A 150 6.82 1.46 -8.06
C ALA A 150 8.02 1.51 -7.11
N TYR A 151 9.22 1.29 -7.62
CA TYR A 151 10.43 1.31 -6.82
C TYR A 151 11.66 1.65 -7.66
N ILE A 152 12.75 1.92 -7.01
CA ILE A 152 14.03 2.18 -7.67
C ILE A 152 14.84 0.88 -7.73
N SER A 153 15.33 0.55 -8.93
CA SER A 153 16.36 -0.47 -9.13
C SER A 153 17.66 0.19 -9.56
N GLU A 154 18.75 -0.16 -8.88
CA GLU A 154 20.08 0.36 -9.14
C GLU A 154 20.89 -0.62 -10.01
N SER A 155 21.47 -0.14 -11.09
CA SER A 155 22.31 -0.90 -11.99
C SER A 155 23.56 -0.10 -12.38
N LYS A 156 24.48 -0.72 -13.11
CA LYS A 156 25.66 0.00 -13.66
C LYS A 156 25.27 1.16 -14.60
N GLY A 157 24.05 1.15 -15.15
CA GLY A 157 23.55 2.16 -16.07
C GLY A 157 22.85 3.35 -15.41
N GLY A 158 22.63 3.30 -14.09
CA GLY A 158 21.90 4.32 -13.35
C GLY A 158 20.85 3.74 -12.41
N LYS A 159 19.97 4.61 -11.92
CA LYS A 159 18.83 4.26 -11.05
C LYS A 159 17.54 4.50 -11.81
N GLU A 160 16.81 3.45 -12.08
CA GLU A 160 15.58 3.50 -12.86
C GLU A 160 14.35 3.09 -12.05
N ILE A 161 13.19 3.57 -12.46
CA ILE A 161 11.91 3.21 -11.85
C ILE A 161 11.41 1.93 -12.50
N LEU A 162 11.11 0.94 -11.67
CA LEU A 162 10.45 -0.30 -12.04
C LEU A 162 9.08 -0.34 -11.37
N ILE A 163 8.18 -1.13 -11.95
CA ILE A 163 6.87 -1.46 -11.38
C ILE A 163 6.78 -2.97 -11.21
N ILE A 164 6.19 -3.40 -10.10
CA ILE A 164 5.95 -4.80 -9.77
C ILE A 164 4.56 -4.93 -9.14
N ASP A 165 3.85 -6.04 -9.38
CA ASP A 165 2.58 -6.31 -8.69
C ASP A 165 2.84 -6.57 -7.19
N ALA A 166 1.85 -6.33 -6.33
CA ALA A 166 1.98 -6.48 -4.87
C ALA A 166 2.32 -7.92 -4.42
N ASP A 167 2.16 -8.90 -5.31
CA ASP A 167 2.54 -10.30 -5.10
C ASP A 167 3.93 -10.67 -5.64
N GLY A 168 4.62 -9.73 -6.30
CA GLY A 168 5.95 -9.92 -6.86
C GLY A 168 5.98 -10.32 -8.34
N ARG A 169 4.82 -10.42 -9.01
CA ARG A 169 4.73 -10.74 -10.44
C ARG A 169 4.84 -9.49 -11.31
N ASN A 170 4.91 -9.69 -12.63
CA ASN A 170 4.83 -8.67 -13.68
C ASN A 170 5.81 -7.50 -13.53
N MET A 171 7.01 -7.76 -13.01
CA MET A 171 8.05 -6.75 -12.90
C MET A 171 8.43 -6.22 -14.29
N HIS A 172 8.42 -4.91 -14.46
CA HIS A 172 8.86 -4.25 -15.68
C HIS A 172 9.46 -2.87 -15.38
N GLN A 173 10.35 -2.43 -16.26
CA GLN A 173 11.02 -1.14 -16.17
C GLN A 173 10.15 -0.06 -16.81
N LEU A 174 9.96 1.06 -16.10
CA LEU A 174 9.17 2.21 -16.56
C LEU A 174 10.05 3.32 -17.16
N THR A 175 11.24 3.59 -16.58
CA THR A 175 12.13 4.65 -17.05
C THR A 175 13.41 4.08 -17.64
N PHE A 176 13.94 4.76 -18.67
CA PHE A 176 15.15 4.35 -19.43
C PHE A 176 16.09 5.54 -19.60
N SER A 177 16.18 6.38 -18.60
CA SER A 177 16.90 7.65 -18.66
C SER A 177 18.42 7.52 -18.60
N ARG A 178 18.92 6.39 -18.10
CA ARG A 178 20.35 6.14 -17.84
C ARG A 178 20.98 7.20 -16.93
N THR A 179 20.15 7.80 -16.07
CA THR A 179 20.57 8.75 -15.05
C THR A 179 20.14 8.24 -13.67
N THR A 180 20.12 9.11 -12.66
CA THR A 180 19.61 8.76 -11.33
C THR A 180 18.21 9.28 -11.17
N ASN A 181 17.23 8.37 -11.05
CA ASN A 181 15.85 8.65 -10.65
C ASN A 181 15.65 8.20 -9.21
N LEU A 182 14.91 8.98 -8.41
CA LEU A 182 14.67 8.70 -7.00
C LEU A 182 13.23 9.06 -6.59
N SER A 183 12.79 8.53 -5.45
CA SER A 183 11.57 8.92 -4.75
C SER A 183 10.33 8.88 -5.65
N PRO A 184 10.00 7.75 -6.27
CA PRO A 184 8.77 7.64 -7.04
C PRO A 184 7.56 7.83 -6.11
N ALA A 185 6.52 8.52 -6.60
CA ALA A 185 5.27 8.74 -5.90
C ALA A 185 4.10 8.57 -6.86
N TRP A 186 3.21 7.63 -6.59
CA TRP A 186 2.00 7.42 -7.37
C TRP A 186 1.00 8.56 -7.21
N SER A 187 0.37 8.95 -8.31
CA SER A 187 -0.78 9.83 -8.27
C SER A 187 -2.03 9.10 -7.72
N PRO A 188 -2.98 9.82 -7.09
CA PRO A 188 -4.14 9.20 -6.45
C PRO A 188 -5.08 8.47 -7.43
N GLU A 189 -5.04 8.81 -8.73
CA GLU A 189 -5.77 8.11 -9.78
C GLU A 189 -5.03 6.87 -10.33
N GLY A 190 -3.76 6.64 -9.91
CA GLY A 190 -2.98 5.46 -10.32
C GLY A 190 -2.50 5.47 -11.78
N GLN A 191 -2.47 6.63 -12.44
CA GLN A 191 -2.09 6.73 -13.86
C GLN A 191 -0.74 7.40 -14.07
N ARG A 192 -0.22 8.09 -13.06
CA ARG A 192 1.04 8.85 -13.15
C ARG A 192 1.94 8.57 -11.97
N ILE A 193 3.24 8.75 -12.17
CA ILE A 193 4.25 8.73 -11.11
C ILE A 193 5.02 10.03 -11.18
N ALA A 194 5.09 10.77 -10.07
CA ALA A 194 6.04 11.85 -9.87
C ALA A 194 7.34 11.28 -9.32
N TYR A 195 8.47 11.82 -9.74
CA TYR A 195 9.78 11.36 -9.29
C TYR A 195 10.83 12.46 -9.41
N SER A 196 11.91 12.32 -8.66
CA SER A 196 13.10 13.18 -8.77
C SER A 196 14.05 12.57 -9.78
N SER A 197 14.63 13.39 -10.65
CA SER A 197 15.60 12.94 -11.65
C SER A 197 16.80 13.87 -11.73
N LEU A 198 18.00 13.30 -11.80
CA LEU A 198 19.23 14.02 -11.99
C LEU A 198 19.41 14.36 -13.48
N ASN A 199 19.43 15.64 -13.83
CA ASN A 199 19.68 16.10 -15.17
C ASN A 199 20.94 16.97 -15.17
N GLY A 200 22.07 16.38 -15.57
CA GLY A 200 23.39 16.98 -15.38
C GLY A 200 23.72 17.10 -13.89
N ILE A 201 23.80 18.35 -13.38
CA ILE A 201 24.06 18.63 -11.97
C ILE A 201 22.79 19.03 -11.20
N ASN A 202 21.65 19.16 -11.88
CA ASN A 202 20.40 19.65 -11.31
C ASN A 202 19.43 18.51 -11.04
N TRP A 203 18.82 18.52 -9.86
CA TRP A 203 17.71 17.65 -9.53
C TRP A 203 16.40 18.31 -9.87
N GLY A 204 15.65 17.67 -10.76
CA GLY A 204 14.33 18.12 -11.20
C GLY A 204 13.22 17.14 -10.85
N LEU A 205 12.00 17.65 -10.80
CA LEU A 205 10.79 16.82 -10.69
C LEU A 205 10.25 16.51 -12.07
N ASN A 206 9.88 15.24 -12.26
CA ASN A 206 9.24 14.76 -13.46
C ASN A 206 7.93 14.06 -13.10
N VAL A 207 6.99 14.05 -14.04
CA VAL A 207 5.75 13.28 -13.97
C VAL A 207 5.69 12.41 -15.21
N ILE A 208 5.62 11.10 -15.03
CA ILE A 208 5.49 10.12 -16.12
C ILE A 208 4.09 9.48 -16.11
N ASN A 209 3.48 9.35 -17.28
CA ASN A 209 2.27 8.56 -17.46
C ASN A 209 2.65 7.09 -17.65
N ILE A 210 2.11 6.19 -16.84
CA ILE A 210 2.52 4.78 -16.80
C ILE A 210 2.08 4.01 -18.06
N ASN A 211 0.98 4.43 -18.70
CA ASN A 211 0.43 3.74 -19.88
C ASN A 211 1.14 4.13 -21.17
N THR A 212 1.57 5.40 -21.27
CA THR A 212 2.20 5.94 -22.49
C THR A 212 3.73 6.02 -22.39
N GLY A 213 4.30 5.97 -21.17
CA GLY A 213 5.72 6.21 -20.93
C GLY A 213 6.17 7.66 -21.15
N GLN A 214 5.22 8.58 -21.45
CA GLN A 214 5.55 9.99 -21.65
C GLN A 214 5.87 10.66 -20.32
N SER A 215 7.05 11.29 -20.23
CA SER A 215 7.51 12.03 -19.06
C SER A 215 7.55 13.53 -19.35
N LEU A 216 7.08 14.32 -18.39
CA LEU A 216 7.14 15.77 -18.39
C LEU A 216 8.00 16.26 -17.22
N ASN A 217 9.03 17.06 -17.52
CA ASN A 217 9.74 17.81 -16.47
C ASN A 217 8.87 18.96 -16.00
N ILE A 218 8.50 18.95 -14.72
CA ILE A 218 7.63 19.97 -14.09
C ILE A 218 8.40 21.01 -13.30
N SER A 219 9.68 20.75 -12.98
CA SER A 219 10.54 21.70 -12.26
C SER A 219 11.29 22.62 -13.25
N ARG A 220 10.68 23.73 -13.60
CA ARG A 220 11.32 24.78 -14.42
C ARG A 220 12.10 25.79 -13.58
N TRP A 221 12.42 25.42 -12.36
CA TRP A 221 13.05 26.24 -11.33
C TRP A 221 14.46 25.72 -11.02
N GLY A 222 15.32 26.58 -10.51
CA GLY A 222 16.62 26.17 -9.98
C GLY A 222 16.53 25.38 -8.68
N GLY A 223 17.68 24.95 -8.18
CA GLY A 223 17.83 24.22 -6.93
C GLY A 223 17.62 22.72 -7.04
N LEU A 224 17.78 22.05 -5.90
CA LEU A 224 17.49 20.61 -5.73
C LEU A 224 16.00 20.44 -5.46
N ASN A 225 15.28 19.75 -6.34
CA ASN A 225 13.86 19.50 -6.20
C ASN A 225 13.66 17.98 -6.05
N THR A 226 13.22 17.53 -4.87
CA THR A 226 13.22 16.11 -4.48
C THR A 226 11.99 15.72 -3.70
N SER A 227 11.83 14.41 -3.48
CA SER A 227 10.82 13.80 -2.61
C SER A 227 9.38 14.27 -2.91
N PRO A 228 8.88 14.12 -4.15
CA PRO A 228 7.52 14.48 -4.48
C PRO A 228 6.52 13.59 -3.72
N ALA A 229 5.39 14.19 -3.32
CA ALA A 229 4.27 13.52 -2.69
C ALA A 229 2.95 14.06 -3.25
N TRP A 230 2.15 13.22 -3.87
CA TRP A 230 0.85 13.60 -4.38
C TRP A 230 -0.16 13.85 -3.25
N CYS A 231 -0.97 14.90 -3.42
CA CYS A 231 -2.13 15.11 -2.56
C CYS A 231 -3.18 14.03 -2.84
N PRO A 232 -3.62 13.26 -1.83
CA PRO A 232 -4.50 12.10 -2.05
C PRO A 232 -5.90 12.47 -2.54
N THR A 233 -6.36 13.70 -2.28
CA THR A 233 -7.68 14.19 -2.67
C THR A 233 -7.67 15.10 -3.89
N ASN A 234 -6.46 15.46 -4.41
CA ASN A 234 -6.32 16.35 -5.55
C ASN A 234 -5.20 15.86 -6.49
N PRO A 235 -5.51 15.25 -7.63
CA PRO A 235 -4.53 14.71 -8.57
C PRO A 235 -3.74 15.79 -9.33
N ASP A 236 -4.01 17.07 -9.12
CA ASP A 236 -3.26 18.18 -9.69
C ASP A 236 -2.32 18.85 -8.68
N LEU A 237 -2.19 18.34 -7.45
CA LEU A 237 -1.38 18.95 -6.40
C LEU A 237 -0.28 18.01 -5.90
N ILE A 238 0.96 18.50 -5.89
CA ILE A 238 2.16 17.78 -5.43
C ILE A 238 2.87 18.62 -4.38
N ALA A 239 3.19 18.03 -3.21
CA ALA A 239 4.16 18.59 -2.27
C ALA A 239 5.55 18.04 -2.59
N PHE A 240 6.61 18.82 -2.32
CA PHE A 240 7.98 18.42 -2.60
C PHE A 240 8.97 19.25 -1.77
N SER A 241 10.21 18.79 -1.70
CA SER A 241 11.31 19.50 -1.06
C SER A 241 12.11 20.28 -2.09
N SER A 242 12.52 21.51 -1.77
CA SER A 242 13.35 22.33 -2.67
C SER A 242 14.24 23.28 -1.89
N ASN A 243 15.50 23.46 -2.36
CA ASN A 243 16.42 24.44 -1.80
C ASN A 243 16.57 25.71 -2.66
N ARG A 244 15.58 25.98 -3.56
CA ARG A 244 15.61 27.12 -4.49
C ARG A 244 15.80 28.49 -3.84
N ASP A 245 15.35 28.66 -2.60
CA ASP A 245 15.39 29.91 -1.84
C ASP A 245 16.47 29.88 -0.73
N GLY A 246 17.48 28.99 -0.84
CA GLY A 246 18.64 28.90 0.05
C GLY A 246 18.83 27.51 0.69
N ASN A 247 17.93 27.09 1.57
CA ASN A 247 17.91 25.75 2.19
C ASN A 247 16.71 24.92 1.73
N ASN A 248 16.70 23.63 2.08
CA ASN A 248 15.57 22.76 1.77
C ASN A 248 14.34 23.14 2.60
N GLU A 249 13.26 23.37 1.89
CA GLU A 249 11.95 23.70 2.43
C GLU A 249 10.85 22.92 1.72
N ILE A 250 9.67 22.85 2.31
CA ILE A 250 8.52 22.20 1.71
C ILE A 250 7.77 23.20 0.82
N TYR A 251 7.50 22.77 -0.40
CA TYR A 251 6.72 23.50 -1.41
C TYR A 251 5.56 22.66 -1.90
N THR A 252 4.58 23.31 -2.52
CA THR A 252 3.58 22.67 -3.36
C THR A 252 3.59 23.26 -4.76
N CYS A 253 3.18 22.48 -5.76
CA CYS A 253 2.91 22.94 -7.11
C CYS A 253 1.82 22.10 -7.75
N ARG A 254 1.28 22.58 -8.88
CA ARG A 254 0.45 21.74 -9.75
C ARG A 254 1.28 20.69 -10.47
N ALA A 255 0.62 19.59 -10.89
CA ALA A 255 1.25 18.50 -11.61
C ALA A 255 1.86 18.90 -12.97
N ASN A 256 1.55 20.07 -13.47
CA ASN A 256 2.17 20.68 -14.66
C ASN A 256 3.31 21.65 -14.32
N GLY A 257 3.68 21.79 -13.05
CA GLY A 257 4.76 22.66 -12.58
C GLY A 257 4.39 24.12 -12.35
N THR A 258 3.13 24.49 -12.45
CA THR A 258 2.65 25.86 -12.16
C THR A 258 2.21 26.03 -10.71
N SER A 259 1.88 27.27 -10.31
CA SER A 259 1.32 27.59 -8.98
C SER A 259 2.19 27.12 -7.81
N VAL A 260 3.51 27.35 -7.91
CA VAL A 260 4.45 27.00 -6.84
C VAL A 260 4.22 27.87 -5.62
N LYS A 261 4.05 27.22 -4.46
CA LYS A 261 3.88 27.88 -3.16
C LYS A 261 4.84 27.27 -2.15
N ARG A 262 5.60 28.10 -1.43
CA ARG A 262 6.42 27.73 -0.28
C ARG A 262 5.53 27.55 0.94
N LEU A 263 5.67 26.44 1.68
CA LEU A 263 4.90 26.14 2.89
C LEU A 263 5.72 26.33 4.16
N THR A 264 7.03 26.00 4.13
CA THR A 264 7.92 26.22 5.27
C THR A 264 8.94 27.30 4.98
N ASN A 265 9.39 28.02 6.02
CA ASN A 265 10.40 29.07 5.93
C ASN A 265 11.16 29.15 7.25
N TYR A 266 12.20 28.32 7.36
CA TYR A 266 13.03 28.25 8.57
C TYR A 266 14.48 27.97 8.18
N GLN A 267 15.45 28.18 9.07
CA GLN A 267 16.87 27.91 8.77
C GLN A 267 17.22 26.40 8.75
N ALA A 268 16.31 25.55 9.21
CA ALA A 268 16.47 24.11 9.20
C ALA A 268 16.24 23.49 7.81
N ILE A 269 16.62 22.23 7.66
CA ILE A 269 16.35 21.40 6.48
C ILE A 269 14.99 20.76 6.66
N ASP A 270 14.02 21.11 5.83
CA ASP A 270 12.69 20.52 5.77
C ASP A 270 12.56 19.68 4.50
N ILE A 271 12.37 18.35 4.63
CA ILE A 271 12.33 17.40 3.50
C ILE A 271 11.29 16.30 3.71
N SER A 272 11.13 15.42 2.69
CA SER A 272 10.31 14.20 2.74
C SER A 272 8.84 14.46 3.14
N PRO A 273 8.11 15.37 2.46
CA PRO A 273 6.71 15.64 2.78
C PRO A 273 5.82 14.42 2.52
N ALA A 274 4.81 14.21 3.37
CA ALA A 274 3.75 13.21 3.18
C ALA A 274 2.40 13.75 3.65
N TRP A 275 1.38 13.64 2.80
CA TRP A 275 0.03 14.11 3.07
C TRP A 275 -0.74 13.17 3.98
N SER A 276 -1.59 13.73 4.87
CA SER A 276 -2.66 12.98 5.51
C SER A 276 -3.74 12.58 4.48
N PRO A 277 -4.48 11.48 4.70
CA PRO A 277 -5.43 10.96 3.70
C PRO A 277 -6.58 11.92 3.37
N ASP A 278 -6.93 12.84 4.28
CA ASP A 278 -7.91 13.91 4.09
C ASP A 278 -7.32 15.18 3.47
N ALA A 279 -6.00 15.18 3.19
CA ALA A 279 -5.23 16.33 2.71
C ALA A 279 -5.23 17.56 3.65
N ALA A 280 -5.66 17.41 4.90
CA ALA A 280 -5.69 18.50 5.86
C ALA A 280 -4.30 18.80 6.46
N LYS A 281 -3.40 17.82 6.49
CA LYS A 281 -2.08 17.90 7.11
C LYS A 281 -0.98 17.38 6.20
N ILE A 282 0.26 17.81 6.49
CA ILE A 282 1.49 17.30 5.89
C ILE A 282 2.46 16.96 7.02
N SER A 283 2.97 15.73 7.06
CA SER A 283 4.14 15.37 7.87
C SER A 283 5.41 15.55 7.03
N PHE A 284 6.52 15.89 7.67
CA PHE A 284 7.80 16.10 7.01
C PHE A 284 8.95 15.90 8.02
N GLN A 285 10.16 15.66 7.51
CA GLN A 285 11.36 15.62 8.34
C GLN A 285 11.91 17.04 8.48
N SER A 286 12.37 17.40 9.69
CA SER A 286 13.07 18.67 9.98
C SER A 286 14.13 18.51 11.05
N ASP A 287 15.27 19.17 10.86
CA ASP A 287 16.35 19.25 11.86
C ASP A 287 16.31 20.52 12.73
N ARG A 288 15.18 21.24 12.77
CA ARG A 288 14.99 22.51 13.49
C ARG A 288 15.26 22.47 14.99
N THR A 289 15.31 21.30 15.59
CA THR A 289 15.66 21.09 17.01
C THR A 289 17.02 20.41 17.20
N GLY A 290 17.87 20.40 16.18
CA GLY A 290 19.25 19.92 16.20
C GLY A 290 19.44 18.51 15.67
N SER A 291 18.38 17.70 15.57
CA SER A 291 18.39 16.37 14.95
C SER A 291 17.21 16.25 13.97
N PRO A 292 17.36 15.46 12.88
CA PRO A 292 16.25 15.17 11.98
C PRO A 292 15.14 14.41 12.70
N LEU A 293 13.94 14.99 12.75
CA LEU A 293 12.76 14.45 13.42
C LEU A 293 11.52 14.67 12.55
N VAL A 294 10.46 13.93 12.84
CA VAL A 294 9.17 14.09 12.13
C VAL A 294 8.37 15.22 12.75
N TYR A 295 7.91 16.13 11.89
CA TYR A 295 7.02 17.24 12.18
C TYR A 295 5.72 17.09 11.41
N VAL A 296 4.67 17.75 11.91
CA VAL A 296 3.36 17.85 11.26
C VAL A 296 2.96 19.32 11.16
N MET A 297 2.34 19.69 10.05
CA MET A 297 1.75 21.03 9.82
C MET A 297 0.39 20.89 9.15
N ASN A 298 -0.38 21.97 9.16
CA ASN A 298 -1.55 22.09 8.30
C ASN A 298 -1.13 22.18 6.82
N SER A 299 -2.01 21.81 5.91
CA SER A 299 -1.72 21.82 4.45
C SER A 299 -1.42 23.20 3.87
N ASP A 300 -1.76 24.27 4.58
CA ASP A 300 -1.42 25.66 4.22
C ASP A 300 -0.05 26.12 4.69
N GLY A 301 0.68 25.30 5.49
CA GLY A 301 1.97 25.58 6.11
C GLY A 301 1.88 26.10 7.55
N SER A 302 0.69 26.28 8.11
CA SER A 302 0.49 26.75 9.48
C SER A 302 0.59 25.62 10.52
N ASN A 303 0.67 25.97 11.80
CA ASN A 303 0.62 25.07 12.94
C ASN A 303 1.67 23.94 12.90
N ILE A 304 2.92 24.29 12.62
CA ILE A 304 4.05 23.35 12.63
C ILE A 304 4.34 22.92 14.06
N HIS A 305 4.34 21.62 14.30
CA HIS A 305 4.70 21.03 15.59
C HIS A 305 5.43 19.70 15.40
N ARG A 306 6.27 19.35 16.36
CA ARG A 306 6.97 18.06 16.41
C ARG A 306 5.98 16.93 16.67
N LEU A 307 6.09 15.83 15.91
CA LEU A 307 5.24 14.65 16.12
C LEU A 307 5.68 13.84 17.32
N THR A 308 6.96 13.56 17.46
CA THR A 308 7.49 12.63 18.47
C THR A 308 8.25 13.39 19.55
N SER A 309 8.34 12.82 20.76
CA SER A 309 9.05 13.41 21.90
C SER A 309 10.36 12.70 22.27
N THR A 310 10.79 11.71 21.48
CA THR A 310 12.00 10.92 21.78
C THR A 310 13.25 11.79 21.72
N PRO A 311 13.98 12.01 22.83
CA PRO A 311 15.20 12.83 22.82
C PRO A 311 16.32 12.16 22.01
N ASN A 312 17.11 12.97 21.30
CA ASN A 312 18.28 12.54 20.53
C ASN A 312 18.00 11.41 19.51
N SER A 313 16.77 11.29 19.03
CA SER A 313 16.38 10.38 17.97
C SER A 313 16.75 10.97 16.60
N TYR A 314 16.92 10.10 15.62
CA TYR A 314 16.88 10.44 14.20
C TYR A 314 15.63 9.78 13.61
N GLU A 315 14.80 10.57 12.93
CA GLU A 315 13.56 10.11 12.34
C GLU A 315 13.44 10.65 10.91
N ASP A 316 12.97 9.82 9.97
CA ASP A 316 12.87 10.16 8.55
C ASP A 316 11.68 9.46 7.86
N SER A 317 11.44 9.86 6.61
CA SER A 317 10.53 9.19 5.67
C SER A 317 9.11 8.96 6.24
N PRO A 318 8.44 9.99 6.77
CA PRO A 318 7.09 9.83 7.31
C PRO A 318 6.11 9.39 6.22
N ASN A 319 5.11 8.57 6.60
CA ASN A 319 4.04 8.13 5.71
C ASN A 319 2.75 7.88 6.48
N TRP A 320 1.67 8.55 6.09
CA TRP A 320 0.36 8.42 6.72
C TRP A 320 -0.36 7.14 6.33
N SER A 321 -1.00 6.50 7.32
CA SER A 321 -1.97 5.45 7.06
C SER A 321 -3.16 6.01 6.25
N PRO A 322 -3.68 5.27 5.26
CA PRO A 322 -4.87 5.69 4.52
C PRO A 322 -6.12 5.84 5.40
N ARG A 323 -6.08 5.35 6.64
CA ARG A 323 -7.12 5.52 7.67
C ARG A 323 -6.94 6.80 8.49
N GLY A 324 -5.79 7.48 8.38
CA GLY A 324 -5.47 8.68 9.15
C GLY A 324 -5.16 8.43 10.63
N ASP A 325 -5.06 7.19 11.04
CA ASP A 325 -4.92 6.79 12.44
C ASP A 325 -3.48 6.57 12.89
N ARG A 326 -2.53 6.41 11.95
CA ARG A 326 -1.12 6.19 12.23
C ARG A 326 -0.22 6.87 11.20
N ILE A 327 1.01 7.16 11.65
CA ILE A 327 2.11 7.64 10.80
C ILE A 327 3.27 6.66 10.97
N LEU A 328 3.76 6.09 9.86
CA LEU A 328 5.03 5.36 9.80
C LEU A 328 6.17 6.36 9.69
N TYR A 329 7.32 6.01 10.23
CA TYR A 329 8.58 6.71 10.01
C TYR A 329 9.76 5.77 10.33
N VAL A 330 10.93 6.14 9.82
CA VAL A 330 12.19 5.49 10.14
C VAL A 330 12.71 6.04 11.46
N VAL A 331 13.27 5.18 12.31
CA VAL A 331 13.89 5.53 13.59
C VAL A 331 15.29 4.94 13.60
N GLN A 332 16.29 5.73 13.95
CA GLN A 332 17.65 5.23 14.13
C GLN A 332 17.74 4.35 15.37
N ASN A 333 18.30 3.16 15.22
CA ASN A 333 18.56 2.19 16.28
C ASN A 333 20.04 1.78 16.24
N GLY A 334 20.85 2.47 17.02
CA GLY A 334 22.31 2.29 16.98
C GLY A 334 22.89 2.65 15.61
N SER A 335 23.49 1.68 14.93
CA SER A 335 24.07 1.84 13.58
C SER A 335 23.11 1.48 12.45
N THR A 336 21.89 1.03 12.76
CA THR A 336 20.86 0.61 11.80
C THR A 336 19.64 1.53 11.89
N PHE A 337 18.72 1.34 10.97
CA PHE A 337 17.44 2.03 10.96
C PHE A 337 16.31 0.99 11.03
N ASP A 338 15.28 1.31 11.81
CA ASP A 338 14.10 0.51 11.98
C ASP A 338 12.83 1.31 11.68
N ILE A 339 11.72 0.62 11.45
CA ILE A 339 10.43 1.24 11.16
C ILE A 339 9.62 1.34 12.43
N GLY A 340 9.24 2.56 12.78
CA GLY A 340 8.31 2.90 13.84
C GLY A 340 6.96 3.37 13.31
N SER A 341 5.96 3.31 14.16
CA SER A 341 4.61 3.81 13.90
C SER A 341 4.04 4.46 15.14
N SER A 342 3.44 5.65 15.02
CA SER A 342 2.73 6.33 16.10
C SER A 342 1.37 6.85 15.65
N SER A 343 0.51 7.24 16.62
CA SER A 343 -0.68 8.03 16.34
C SER A 343 -0.31 9.40 15.73
N PRO A 344 -1.24 10.11 15.07
CA PRO A 344 -1.01 11.47 14.58
C PRO A 344 -0.72 12.52 15.65
N THR A 345 -0.92 12.17 16.93
CA THR A 345 -0.55 13.00 18.09
C THR A 345 0.86 12.70 18.61
N GLY A 346 1.55 11.69 18.04
CA GLY A 346 2.89 11.28 18.45
C GLY A 346 2.95 10.35 19.64
N GLU A 347 1.79 9.95 20.14
CA GLU A 347 1.65 8.95 21.21
C GLU A 347 1.73 7.53 20.62
N ASP A 348 1.86 6.52 21.49
CA ASP A 348 1.83 5.09 21.15
C ASP A 348 2.87 4.68 20.10
N LEU A 349 4.13 5.09 20.27
CA LEU A 349 5.22 4.57 19.42
C LEU A 349 5.31 3.06 19.53
N VAL A 350 5.17 2.38 18.39
CA VAL A 350 5.36 0.95 18.24
C VAL A 350 6.46 0.72 17.22
N MET A 351 7.49 -0.04 17.58
CA MET A 351 8.50 -0.50 16.64
C MET A 351 7.98 -1.72 15.88
N LEU A 352 7.97 -1.64 14.56
CA LEU A 352 7.48 -2.69 13.66
C LEU A 352 8.61 -3.60 13.14
N THR A 353 9.86 -3.09 13.15
CA THR A 353 11.07 -3.88 12.89
C THR A 353 12.07 -3.64 14.01
N MET A 354 12.94 -4.61 14.29
CA MET A 354 13.93 -4.51 15.38
C MET A 354 15.22 -5.23 15.00
N GLY A 355 16.18 -4.49 14.44
CA GLY A 355 17.57 -4.93 14.33
C GLY A 355 17.87 -6.00 13.25
N GLU A 356 16.93 -6.32 12.36
CA GLU A 356 17.17 -7.24 11.25
C GLU A 356 17.69 -6.50 10.01
N GLY A 357 18.89 -5.93 10.10
CA GLY A 357 19.46 -5.05 9.09
C GLY A 357 18.90 -3.62 9.17
N THR A 358 19.19 -2.81 8.15
CA THR A 358 18.60 -1.47 7.98
C THR A 358 17.27 -1.59 7.26
N ASN A 359 16.23 -0.93 7.79
CA ASN A 359 14.86 -0.92 7.26
C ASN A 359 14.40 0.52 7.03
N GLU A 360 14.09 0.91 5.78
CA GLU A 360 13.81 2.30 5.44
C GLU A 360 12.70 2.48 4.39
N ASN A 361 12.27 3.73 4.22
CA ASN A 361 11.24 4.19 3.29
C ASN A 361 9.92 3.38 3.37
N PRO A 362 9.32 3.22 4.55
CA PRO A 362 8.08 2.48 4.68
C PRO A 362 6.93 3.20 3.97
N LYS A 363 6.05 2.43 3.31
CA LYS A 363 4.82 2.93 2.69
C LYS A 363 3.66 2.01 3.01
N TRP A 364 2.55 2.60 3.44
CA TRP A 364 1.29 1.88 3.61
C TRP A 364 0.73 1.38 2.28
N SER A 365 0.11 0.22 2.30
CA SER A 365 -0.82 -0.20 1.26
C SER A 365 -2.09 0.65 1.29
N PRO A 366 -2.83 0.78 0.16
CA PRO A 366 -4.02 1.63 0.09
C PRO A 366 -5.17 1.18 1.00
N ASP A 367 -5.17 -0.06 1.48
CA ASP A 367 -6.13 -0.59 2.47
C ASP A 367 -5.66 -0.40 3.92
N GLY A 368 -4.40 -0.01 4.14
CA GLY A 368 -3.80 0.14 5.46
C GLY A 368 -3.56 -1.17 6.22
N LEU A 369 -3.54 -2.31 5.51
CA LEU A 369 -3.32 -3.63 6.11
C LEU A 369 -1.89 -4.12 5.96
N ARG A 370 -1.11 -3.55 5.04
CA ARG A 370 0.27 -3.96 4.75
C ARG A 370 1.18 -2.75 4.63
N ILE A 371 2.47 -3.00 4.76
CA ILE A 371 3.54 -2.01 4.66
C ILE A 371 4.60 -2.57 3.73
N VAL A 372 4.98 -1.83 2.69
CA VAL A 372 6.17 -2.12 1.87
C VAL A 372 7.33 -1.24 2.36
N PHE A 373 8.53 -1.81 2.40
CA PHE A 373 9.76 -1.11 2.78
C PHE A 373 10.96 -1.79 2.11
N TRP A 374 12.12 -1.15 2.13
CA TRP A 374 13.34 -1.84 1.75
C TRP A 374 14.17 -2.20 2.99
N SER A 375 14.93 -3.31 2.88
CA SER A 375 15.77 -3.81 3.95
C SER A 375 17.07 -4.41 3.42
N THR A 376 18.12 -4.36 4.25
CA THR A 376 19.41 -4.99 3.97
C THR A 376 19.55 -6.39 4.57
N ARG A 377 18.51 -6.97 5.15
CA ARG A 377 18.51 -8.29 5.82
C ARG A 377 18.95 -9.47 4.93
N LEU A 378 18.90 -9.31 3.60
CA LEU A 378 19.40 -10.29 2.62
C LEU A 378 20.79 -9.95 2.07
N GLY A 379 21.55 -9.03 2.69
CA GLY A 379 22.89 -8.63 2.27
C GLY A 379 22.96 -7.49 1.26
N GLY A 380 21.84 -7.04 0.71
CA GLY A 380 21.70 -5.90 -0.19
C GLY A 380 20.32 -5.26 0.00
N LYS A 381 20.04 -4.16 -0.73
CA LYS A 381 18.75 -3.49 -0.66
C LYS A 381 17.70 -4.30 -1.41
N SER A 382 16.73 -4.85 -0.70
CA SER A 382 15.61 -5.60 -1.27
C SER A 382 14.29 -5.09 -0.69
N LEU A 383 13.22 -5.17 -1.49
CA LEU A 383 11.88 -4.81 -1.02
C LEU A 383 11.29 -5.95 -0.19
N PHE A 384 10.62 -5.56 0.87
CA PHE A 384 9.87 -6.44 1.76
C PHE A 384 8.45 -5.93 1.94
N ILE A 385 7.54 -6.83 2.23
CA ILE A 385 6.18 -6.52 2.69
C ILE A 385 5.99 -7.17 4.05
N MET A 386 5.31 -6.43 4.96
CA MET A 386 4.85 -6.93 6.25
C MET A 386 3.40 -6.52 6.48
N ASN A 387 2.74 -7.15 7.43
CA ASN A 387 1.44 -6.72 7.92
C ASN A 387 1.57 -5.40 8.70
N TRP A 388 0.44 -4.70 8.88
CA TRP A 388 0.35 -3.43 9.62
C TRP A 388 0.89 -3.49 11.06
N ASP A 389 0.92 -4.67 11.67
CA ASP A 389 1.40 -4.95 13.04
C ASP A 389 2.87 -5.38 13.10
N GLY A 390 3.59 -5.37 11.98
CA GLY A 390 4.98 -5.81 11.86
C GLY A 390 5.15 -7.32 11.62
N SER A 391 4.08 -8.10 11.70
CA SER A 391 4.14 -9.55 11.46
C SER A 391 4.22 -9.91 9.97
N GLY A 392 4.54 -11.16 9.65
CA GLY A 392 4.46 -11.69 8.29
C GLY A 392 5.44 -11.07 7.31
N VAL A 393 6.62 -10.64 7.78
CA VAL A 393 7.67 -10.06 6.93
C VAL A 393 8.10 -11.07 5.87
N ARG A 394 8.01 -10.67 4.59
CA ARG A 394 8.44 -11.49 3.45
C ARG A 394 9.12 -10.65 2.37
N PRO A 395 10.09 -11.19 1.64
CA PRO A 395 10.70 -10.48 0.53
C PRO A 395 9.71 -10.33 -0.63
N LEU A 396 9.77 -9.18 -1.30
CA LEU A 396 9.10 -8.92 -2.58
C LEU A 396 10.12 -8.98 -3.73
N THR A 397 11.35 -8.50 -3.49
CA THR A 397 12.51 -8.63 -4.39
C THR A 397 13.69 -9.27 -3.66
N SER A 398 14.67 -9.80 -4.40
CA SER A 398 15.87 -10.43 -3.85
C SER A 398 17.15 -10.11 -4.62
N ASP A 399 17.11 -9.07 -5.47
CA ASP A 399 18.21 -8.69 -6.36
C ASP A 399 19.32 -7.86 -5.67
N GLY A 400 19.08 -7.41 -4.44
CA GLY A 400 20.01 -6.61 -3.65
C GLY A 400 20.14 -5.15 -4.07
N ASN A 401 19.35 -4.69 -5.06
CA ASN A 401 19.46 -3.37 -5.68
C ASN A 401 18.12 -2.59 -5.69
N SER A 402 17.10 -3.08 -4.99
CA SER A 402 15.75 -2.54 -4.98
C SER A 402 15.48 -1.72 -3.74
N PHE A 403 15.03 -0.46 -3.88
CA PHE A 403 14.76 0.45 -2.76
C PHE A 403 13.75 1.55 -3.10
N SER A 404 13.42 2.41 -2.12
CA SER A 404 12.51 3.56 -2.26
C SER A 404 11.16 3.19 -2.88
N PRO A 405 10.38 2.28 -2.26
CA PRO A 405 9.09 1.86 -2.79
C PRO A 405 8.03 2.97 -2.69
N SER A 406 7.03 2.89 -3.57
CA SER A 406 5.79 3.66 -3.51
C SER A 406 4.64 2.75 -3.89
N TRP A 407 3.64 2.63 -3.04
CA TRP A 407 2.47 1.79 -3.30
C TRP A 407 1.44 2.55 -4.15
N ALA A 408 0.92 1.90 -5.20
CA ALA A 408 -0.16 2.44 -6.03
C ALA A 408 -1.48 2.50 -5.24
N PRO A 409 -2.43 3.37 -5.62
CA PRO A 409 -3.79 3.28 -5.12
C PRO A 409 -4.43 1.93 -5.48
N ALA A 410 -5.48 1.54 -4.76
CA ALA A 410 -6.18 0.28 -5.02
C ALA A 410 -6.75 0.24 -6.43
N ALA A 411 -6.54 -0.89 -7.12
CA ALA A 411 -7.11 -1.12 -8.45
C ALA A 411 -8.66 -1.19 -8.37
N SER A 412 -9.38 -0.66 -9.35
CA SER A 412 -10.86 -0.70 -9.36
C SER A 412 -11.40 -2.12 -9.59
N GLY A 413 -10.71 -2.93 -10.39
CA GLY A 413 -11.16 -4.26 -10.78
C GLY A 413 -12.42 -4.27 -11.65
N ASP A 414 -12.81 -3.09 -12.17
CA ASP A 414 -14.04 -2.97 -12.98
C ASP A 414 -13.91 -3.66 -14.35
N ASP A 415 -12.68 -3.87 -14.79
CA ASP A 415 -12.33 -4.57 -16.02
C ASP A 415 -12.67 -6.06 -16.02
N ILE A 416 -12.76 -6.68 -14.83
CA ILE A 416 -13.09 -8.11 -14.72
C ILE A 416 -14.37 -8.41 -13.92
N ARG A 417 -14.98 -7.42 -13.26
CA ARG A 417 -16.25 -7.60 -12.56
C ARG A 417 -17.42 -7.52 -13.54
N VAL A 418 -18.12 -8.66 -13.76
CA VAL A 418 -19.27 -8.75 -14.66
C VAL A 418 -20.53 -8.19 -14.00
N SER A 419 -20.80 -8.60 -12.75
CA SER A 419 -21.97 -8.19 -11.99
C SER A 419 -21.68 -8.25 -10.48
N ALA A 420 -22.31 -7.36 -9.74
CA ALA A 420 -22.44 -7.48 -8.29
C ALA A 420 -23.89 -7.16 -7.92
N LYS A 421 -24.57 -8.11 -7.28
CA LYS A 421 -25.90 -7.88 -6.71
C LYS A 421 -25.70 -7.22 -5.34
N ARG A 422 -26.33 -6.08 -5.13
CA ARG A 422 -26.35 -5.35 -3.87
C ARG A 422 -27.37 -5.92 -2.92
#